data_e1f79b132e7262e6587005db8b25bbc1
#
_entry.id   e1f79b132e7262e6587005db8b25bbc1
#
_cell.length_a   1.000
_cell.length_b   1.000
_cell.length_c   1.000
_cell.angle_alpha   90.00
_cell.angle_beta   90.00
_cell.angle_gamma   90.00
#
_symmetry.space_group_name_H-M   'P 1'
#
loop_
_entity.id
_entity.type
_entity.pdbx_description
1 polymer ?
#
loop_
_entity_poly.entity_id
_entity_poly.type
_entity_poly.pdbx_seq_one_letter_code
_entity_poly.pdbx_strand_id
1 'polypeptide(L)'
;TCALPIFGAAGGVKEAIAAAKEYAPFVRKIEVEVESLDMVKEAVEAGADIIMLDNMDTDALKEAIAYIDGRAEIEVSGNVTKENIARLTGLGVDYVSSGALTHSAPILDISLKNLHPVEN
;
A
#
# COMPACT_ATOMS: atom_id res chain seq x y z
N THR A 1 3.37 -9.18 0.86
CA THR A 1 4.48 -8.52 0.15
C THR A 1 4.92 -7.31 0.97
N CYS A 2 6.14 -7.29 1.45
CA CYS A 2 6.65 -6.19 2.27
C CYS A 2 7.27 -5.14 1.34
N ALA A 3 6.52 -4.12 0.95
CA ALA A 3 6.92 -3.14 -0.06
C ALA A 3 7.98 -2.14 0.45
N LEU A 4 7.93 -1.75 1.73
CA LEU A 4 8.82 -0.75 2.31
C LEU A 4 10.32 -1.08 2.19
N PRO A 5 10.81 -2.33 2.43
CA PRO A 5 12.20 -2.69 2.20
C PRO A 5 12.61 -2.58 0.73
N ILE A 6 11.68 -2.82 -0.19
CA ILE A 6 11.92 -2.73 -1.64
C ILE A 6 12.12 -1.26 -2.05
N PHE A 7 11.32 -0.34 -1.50
CA PHE A 7 11.49 1.09 -1.76
C PHE A 7 12.83 1.62 -1.27
N GLY A 8 13.26 1.21 -0.07
CA GLY A 8 14.59 1.57 0.44
C GLY A 8 15.72 1.07 -0.44
N ALA A 9 15.63 -0.14 -0.98
CA ALA A 9 16.62 -0.71 -1.89
C ALA A 9 16.60 -0.08 -3.29
N ALA A 10 15.43 0.38 -3.77
CA ALA A 10 15.26 1.01 -5.07
C ALA A 10 15.58 2.52 -5.08
N GLY A 11 15.65 3.15 -3.90
CA GLY A 11 15.90 4.59 -3.77
C GLY A 11 14.64 5.42 -3.54
N GLY A 12 13.44 4.81 -3.54
CA GLY A 12 12.17 5.47 -3.28
C GLY A 12 11.00 4.82 -4.01
N VAL A 13 9.80 5.37 -3.79
CA VAL A 13 8.56 4.87 -4.40
C VAL A 13 8.59 5.06 -5.92
N LYS A 14 9.01 6.24 -6.40
CA LYS A 14 9.06 6.55 -7.84
C LYS A 14 10.04 5.64 -8.58
N GLU A 15 11.22 5.43 -8.03
CA GLU A 15 12.26 4.58 -8.60
C GLU A 15 11.81 3.12 -8.65
N ALA A 16 11.15 2.63 -7.61
CA ALA A 16 10.62 1.27 -7.56
C ALA A 16 9.53 1.06 -8.63
N ILE A 17 8.60 2.00 -8.79
CA ILE A 17 7.56 1.94 -9.82
C ILE A 17 8.17 2.01 -11.21
N ALA A 18 9.16 2.89 -11.44
CA ALA A 18 9.84 3.00 -12.72
C ALA A 18 10.54 1.69 -13.11
N ALA A 19 11.27 1.09 -12.16
CA ALA A 19 11.91 -0.21 -12.36
C ALA A 19 10.87 -1.33 -12.64
N ALA A 20 9.76 -1.35 -11.91
CA ALA A 20 8.70 -2.31 -12.12
C ALA A 20 8.06 -2.16 -13.51
N LYS A 21 7.86 -0.94 -13.98
CA LYS A 21 7.34 -0.66 -15.33
C LYS A 21 8.28 -1.15 -16.44
N GLU A 22 9.57 -1.04 -16.23
CA GLU A 22 10.57 -1.54 -17.18
C GLU A 22 10.53 -3.08 -17.29
N TYR A 23 10.33 -3.77 -16.16
CA TYR A 23 10.26 -5.22 -16.11
C TYR A 23 8.87 -5.80 -16.36
N ALA A 24 7.81 -5.05 -16.07
CA ALA A 24 6.45 -5.54 -16.19
C ALA A 24 5.99 -5.51 -17.65
N PRO A 25 5.56 -6.65 -18.21
CA PRO A 25 4.83 -6.62 -19.46
C PRO A 25 3.57 -5.75 -19.31
N PHE A 26 3.22 -5.04 -20.35
CA PHE A 26 2.09 -4.09 -20.42
C PHE A 26 0.70 -4.68 -20.05
N VAL A 27 0.61 -5.96 -19.78
CA VAL A 27 -0.63 -6.64 -19.32
C VAL A 27 -0.70 -6.84 -17.81
N ARG A 28 0.29 -6.37 -17.04
CA ARG A 28 0.32 -6.51 -15.57
C ARG A 28 0.11 -5.18 -14.89
N LYS A 29 -0.68 -5.19 -13.82
CA LYS A 29 -0.84 -4.05 -12.92
C LYS A 29 0.32 -3.96 -11.93
N ILE A 30 0.72 -2.74 -11.62
CA ILE A 30 1.70 -2.45 -10.57
C ILE A 30 0.93 -1.98 -9.34
N GLU A 31 1.06 -2.75 -8.28
CA GLU A 31 0.51 -2.44 -6.97
C GLU A 31 1.63 -1.93 -6.06
N VAL A 32 1.33 -0.89 -5.29
CA VAL A 32 2.25 -0.22 -4.38
C VAL A 32 1.61 -0.07 -3.02
N GLU A 33 2.27 -0.57 -1.98
CA GLU A 33 1.88 -0.41 -0.58
C GLU A 33 2.47 0.89 -0.02
N VAL A 34 1.65 1.72 0.60
CA VAL A 34 2.03 3.03 1.13
C VAL A 34 1.45 3.24 2.53
N GLU A 35 2.22 3.88 3.42
CA GLU A 35 1.84 4.13 4.81
C GLU A 35 1.68 5.64 5.11
N SER A 36 1.91 6.53 4.14
CA SER A 36 1.81 7.97 4.33
C SER A 36 1.25 8.69 3.11
N LEU A 37 0.69 9.88 3.33
CA LEU A 37 0.14 10.71 2.26
C LEU A 37 1.20 11.14 1.24
N ASP A 38 2.44 11.36 1.67
CA ASP A 38 3.52 11.74 0.75
C ASP A 38 3.87 10.56 -0.18
N MET A 39 3.89 9.33 0.33
CA MET A 39 4.06 8.13 -0.51
C MET A 39 2.88 7.94 -1.46
N VAL A 40 1.64 8.25 -1.04
CA VAL A 40 0.46 8.25 -1.92
C VAL A 40 0.66 9.19 -3.10
N LYS A 41 1.12 10.42 -2.84
CA LYS A 41 1.39 11.42 -3.89
C LYS A 41 2.44 10.91 -4.87
N GLU A 42 3.54 10.37 -4.36
CA GLU A 42 4.61 9.79 -5.19
C GLU A 42 4.11 8.61 -6.04
N ALA A 43 3.31 7.71 -5.46
CA ALA A 43 2.74 6.57 -6.16
C ALA A 43 1.80 6.99 -7.30
N VAL A 44 0.93 7.97 -7.04
CA VAL A 44 0.02 8.53 -8.04
C VAL A 44 0.80 9.21 -9.18
N GLU A 45 1.79 10.06 -8.84
CA GLU A 45 2.61 10.75 -9.84
C GLU A 45 3.45 9.77 -10.69
N ALA A 46 3.93 8.69 -10.10
CA ALA A 46 4.65 7.64 -10.80
C ALA A 46 3.73 6.72 -11.61
N GLY A 47 2.40 6.83 -11.43
CA GLY A 47 1.39 6.08 -12.17
C GLY A 47 1.31 4.62 -11.76
N ALA A 48 1.21 4.35 -10.46
CA ALA A 48 0.80 3.04 -9.95
C ALA A 48 -0.62 2.71 -10.44
N ASP A 49 -0.90 1.43 -10.69
CA ASP A 49 -2.23 0.97 -11.11
C ASP A 49 -3.13 0.72 -9.90
N ILE A 50 -2.54 0.22 -8.81
CA ILE A 50 -3.22 -0.04 -7.53
C ILE A 50 -2.38 0.59 -6.42
N ILE A 51 -3.02 1.30 -5.50
CA ILE A 51 -2.38 1.86 -4.31
C ILE A 51 -3.01 1.22 -3.08
N MET A 52 -2.20 0.44 -2.36
CA MET A 52 -2.59 -0.17 -1.09
C MET A 52 -2.25 0.78 0.06
N LEU A 53 -3.29 1.27 0.72
CA LEU A 53 -3.21 2.15 1.89
C LEU A 53 -3.10 1.26 3.14
N ASP A 54 -1.89 1.14 3.70
CA ASP A 54 -1.63 0.24 4.83
C ASP A 54 -1.61 0.98 6.16
N ASN A 55 -2.35 0.47 7.13
CA ASN A 55 -2.42 0.96 8.51
C ASN A 55 -2.71 2.46 8.67
N MET A 56 -3.40 3.09 7.73
CA MET A 56 -3.81 4.50 7.80
C MET A 56 -5.07 4.67 8.63
N ASP A 57 -5.16 5.75 9.40
CA ASP A 57 -6.38 6.11 10.11
C ASP A 57 -7.47 6.63 9.15
N THR A 58 -8.68 6.81 9.66
CA THR A 58 -9.84 7.15 8.82
C THR A 58 -9.71 8.52 8.14
N ASP A 59 -9.07 9.48 8.78
CA ASP A 59 -8.95 10.83 8.21
C ASP A 59 -7.84 10.86 7.15
N ALA A 60 -6.71 10.18 7.40
CA ALA A 60 -5.67 9.96 6.41
C ALA A 60 -6.18 9.17 5.20
N LEU A 61 -7.02 8.14 5.41
CA LEU A 61 -7.66 7.41 4.31
C LEU A 61 -8.52 8.34 3.43
N LYS A 62 -9.35 9.19 4.03
CA LYS A 62 -10.19 10.12 3.27
C LYS A 62 -9.34 11.10 2.44
N GLU A 63 -8.26 11.62 3.03
CA GLU A 63 -7.36 12.54 2.33
C GLU A 63 -6.62 11.83 1.18
N ALA A 64 -6.12 10.63 1.41
CA ALA A 64 -5.48 9.81 0.40
C ALA A 64 -6.43 9.48 -0.76
N ILE A 65 -7.65 9.01 -0.46
CA ILE A 65 -8.67 8.67 -1.46
C ILE A 65 -9.04 9.90 -2.29
N ALA A 66 -9.24 11.05 -1.62
CA ALA A 66 -9.53 12.30 -2.32
C ALA A 66 -8.38 12.76 -3.22
N TYR A 67 -7.12 12.53 -2.80
CA TYR A 67 -5.96 12.83 -3.63
C TYR A 67 -5.82 11.88 -4.82
N ILE A 68 -6.07 10.58 -4.62
CA ILE A 68 -6.01 9.58 -5.71
C ILE A 68 -7.05 9.91 -6.79
N ASP A 69 -8.26 10.29 -6.43
CA ASP A 69 -9.32 10.81 -7.32
C ASP A 69 -9.50 9.94 -8.60
N GLY A 70 -9.58 8.63 -8.43
CA GLY A 70 -9.79 7.66 -9.52
C GLY A 70 -8.59 7.46 -10.46
N ARG A 71 -7.41 8.00 -10.14
CA ARG A 71 -6.19 7.81 -10.95
C ARG A 71 -5.53 6.45 -10.76
N ALA A 72 -5.88 5.74 -9.69
CA ALA A 72 -5.48 4.36 -9.39
C ALA A 72 -6.62 3.64 -8.68
N GLU A 73 -6.65 2.31 -8.73
CA GLU A 73 -7.51 1.51 -7.86
C GLU A 73 -6.99 1.59 -6.42
N ILE A 74 -7.91 1.52 -5.46
CA ILE A 74 -7.59 1.71 -4.05
C ILE A 74 -7.82 0.41 -3.29
N GLU A 75 -6.77 -0.09 -2.67
CA GLU A 75 -6.83 -1.16 -1.69
C GLU A 75 -6.58 -0.61 -0.29
N VAL A 76 -7.32 -1.07 0.71
CA VAL A 76 -7.08 -0.76 2.13
C VAL A 76 -6.67 -2.02 2.86
N SER A 77 -5.54 -1.95 3.57
CA SER A 77 -4.95 -3.04 4.34
C SER A 77 -4.67 -2.59 5.79
N GLY A 78 -4.33 -3.59 6.64
CA GLY A 78 -3.94 -3.38 8.04
C GLY A 78 -5.12 -3.22 8.99
N ASN A 79 -5.13 -4.03 10.05
CA ASN A 79 -6.10 -4.01 11.15
C ASN A 79 -7.58 -3.91 10.75
N VAL A 80 -7.94 -4.38 9.55
CA VAL A 80 -9.34 -4.44 9.13
C VAL A 80 -10.00 -5.67 9.76
N THR A 81 -11.03 -5.44 10.59
CA THR A 81 -11.80 -6.46 11.27
C THR A 81 -13.28 -6.33 10.95
N LYS A 82 -14.08 -7.32 11.34
CA LYS A 82 -15.55 -7.25 11.16
C LYS A 82 -16.17 -6.05 11.87
N GLU A 83 -15.57 -5.65 12.99
CA GLU A 83 -16.07 -4.56 13.85
C GLU A 83 -15.78 -3.18 13.23
N ASN A 84 -14.71 -3.05 12.48
CA ASN A 84 -14.26 -1.75 11.97
C ASN A 84 -14.41 -1.57 10.45
N ILE A 85 -14.72 -2.63 9.71
CA ILE A 85 -14.85 -2.57 8.24
C ILE A 85 -15.93 -1.56 7.78
N ALA A 86 -16.94 -1.32 8.61
CA ALA A 86 -18.01 -0.36 8.32
C ALA A 86 -17.49 1.07 8.08
N ARG A 87 -16.32 1.43 8.65
CA ARG A 87 -15.67 2.73 8.42
C ARG A 87 -15.25 2.98 6.98
N LEU A 88 -15.08 1.90 6.21
CA LEU A 88 -14.66 1.96 4.80
C LEU A 88 -15.86 2.10 3.85
N THR A 89 -17.08 1.90 4.37
CA THR A 89 -18.29 1.97 3.55
C THR A 89 -18.48 3.39 2.99
N GLY A 90 -18.62 3.48 1.68
CA GLY A 90 -18.87 4.77 0.99
C GLY A 90 -17.64 5.65 0.78
N LEU A 91 -16.43 5.18 1.15
CA LEU A 91 -15.20 5.93 0.89
C LEU A 91 -14.66 5.80 -0.54
N GLY A 92 -15.21 4.88 -1.35
CA GLY A 92 -14.73 4.67 -2.72
C GLY A 92 -13.50 3.74 -2.78
N VAL A 93 -13.41 2.78 -1.85
CA VAL A 93 -12.37 1.75 -1.81
C VAL A 93 -12.78 0.60 -2.73
N ASP A 94 -11.86 0.11 -3.57
CA ASP A 94 -12.10 -0.99 -4.51
C ASP A 94 -11.86 -2.35 -3.87
N TYR A 95 -10.82 -2.48 -3.03
CA TYR A 95 -10.41 -3.71 -2.39
C TYR A 95 -10.12 -3.52 -0.90
N VAL A 96 -10.33 -4.58 -0.14
CA VAL A 96 -9.99 -4.63 1.29
C VAL A 96 -9.25 -5.92 1.59
N SER A 97 -8.04 -5.82 2.12
CA SER A 97 -7.25 -6.95 2.60
C SER A 97 -7.28 -7.02 4.13
N SER A 98 -7.57 -8.19 4.65
CA SER A 98 -7.67 -8.42 6.08
C SER A 98 -7.04 -9.75 6.48
N GLY A 99 -6.04 -9.72 7.34
CA GLY A 99 -5.46 -10.90 7.97
C GLY A 99 -6.44 -11.64 8.87
N ALA A 100 -7.47 -10.96 9.40
CA ALA A 100 -8.50 -11.57 10.23
C ALA A 100 -9.30 -12.67 9.51
N LEU A 101 -9.30 -12.69 8.17
CA LEU A 101 -9.95 -13.73 7.37
C LEU A 101 -9.17 -15.06 7.40
N THR A 102 -7.87 -15.02 7.68
CA THR A 102 -6.98 -16.19 7.66
C THR A 102 -6.48 -16.59 9.04
N HIS A 103 -6.62 -15.72 10.06
CA HIS A 103 -6.17 -15.95 11.42
C HIS A 103 -7.34 -15.99 12.40
N SER A 104 -7.58 -17.15 12.99
CA SER A 104 -8.56 -17.32 14.06
C SER A 104 -7.96 -17.17 15.48
N ALA A 105 -6.64 -17.11 15.59
CA ALA A 105 -5.90 -16.94 16.84
C ALA A 105 -5.03 -15.69 16.80
N PRO A 106 -4.80 -15.00 17.94
CA PRO A 106 -3.85 -13.90 18.00
C PRO A 106 -2.45 -14.40 17.66
N ILE A 107 -1.80 -13.76 16.71
CA ILE A 107 -0.44 -14.04 16.29
C ILE A 107 0.50 -12.95 16.77
N LEU A 108 1.76 -13.27 16.91
CA LEU A 108 2.81 -12.29 17.13
C LEU A 108 3.06 -11.54 15.81
N ASP A 109 2.80 -10.25 15.81
CA ASP A 109 3.10 -9.39 14.66
C ASP A 109 4.60 -9.10 14.62
N ILE A 110 5.27 -9.65 13.59
CA ILE A 110 6.71 -9.46 13.38
C ILE A 110 6.88 -8.91 11.98
N SER A 111 7.48 -7.72 11.88
CA SER A 111 7.82 -7.10 10.60
C SER A 111 9.31 -6.80 10.49
N LEU A 112 9.86 -6.97 9.29
CA LEU A 112 11.23 -6.59 8.98
C LEU A 112 11.24 -5.15 8.47
N LYS A 113 11.94 -4.26 9.22
CA LYS A 113 12.06 -2.83 8.89
C LYS A 113 13.53 -2.42 8.82
N ASN A 114 13.79 -1.34 8.10
CA ASN A 114 15.15 -0.74 8.00
C ASN A 114 16.21 -1.71 7.46
N LEU A 115 15.85 -2.51 6.45
CA LEU A 115 16.82 -3.35 5.75
C LEU A 115 17.83 -2.46 5.01
N HIS A 116 19.12 -2.62 5.31
CA HIS A 116 20.21 -1.94 4.62
C HIS A 116 21.35 -2.94 4.40
N PRO A 117 22.16 -2.75 3.34
CA PRO A 117 23.35 -3.57 3.13
C PRO A 117 24.31 -3.45 4.31
N VAL A 118 24.90 -4.56 4.72
CA VAL A 118 26.01 -4.56 5.67
C VAL A 118 27.28 -4.34 4.86
N GLU A 119 27.94 -3.21 5.08
CA GLU A 119 29.27 -2.98 4.51
C GLU A 119 30.26 -3.94 5.19
N ASN A 120 30.95 -4.79 4.39
CA ASN A 120 32.03 -5.67 4.84
C ASN A 120 33.35 -4.93 4.83
#